data_68209f62099367d9ae13f3d3c8a737c0
#
_entry.id   68209f62099367d9ae13f3d3c8a737c0
#
_cell.length_a   1.000
_cell.length_b   1.000
_cell.length_c   1.000
_cell.angle_alpha   90.00
_cell.angle_beta   90.00
_cell.angle_gamma   90.00
#
_symmetry.space_group_name_H-M   'P 1'
#
loop_
_entity.id
_entity.type
_entity.pdbx_description
1 polymer ?
#
loop_
_entity_poly.entity_id
_entity_poly.type
_entity_poly.pdbx_seq_one_letter_code
_entity_poly.pdbx_strand_id
1 'polypeptide(L)'
;MRLTTPSGPNALAKTPLVTRNSFLRACLAAFLCLTAIMLSASLVPNKAIARTYTAMVIDGDTGDVLHEYRADHKVYPASLTKIMTLYMLFDALDNGKVSLSTPMKVSKRAWGQAPSKLGLQPGETITVKDAILALVTKSANDVAVVVAEHLGGTEIKFAQMMTAEARRLGMKRTTFRNASGLPNRGQMTTARDMITLAVALRKNFGSYYHYFSTQKFRFGNRTYGNHNNLLASYYGTDGIKTGYINASGFNLVASVNRNGKRLIGVVFGGRTARTRDDQMKKLLDRAYVELTKEGEIRVPRPRISPEDKILPADAQLLMAKRETLREVEEPGRIDTQTVVTRLKPETNSGWAIQVGAFSDQRRAQEAVLAAARTAPDVLRLTRAAVEQQASGTGVVYRARLLGFDGENEARAACAALRRENLACIPVNSGDAG
;
A
#
# COMPACT_ATOMS: atom_id res chain seq x y z
N MET A 1 -91.24 -30.81 67.10
CA MET A 1 -90.78 -30.79 68.50
C MET A 1 -89.35 -30.24 68.52
N ARG A 2 -89.15 -29.12 69.17
CA ARG A 2 -87.89 -28.42 69.61
C ARG A 2 -86.65 -28.50 68.74
N LEU A 3 -86.21 -27.42 68.03
CA LEU A 3 -85.33 -26.37 68.47
C LEU A 3 -84.02 -26.84 69.18
N THR A 4 -82.85 -26.55 68.53
CA THR A 4 -81.71 -25.88 69.22
C THR A 4 -80.67 -25.48 68.18
N THR A 5 -80.40 -24.21 68.18
CA THR A 5 -79.17 -23.55 67.62
C THR A 5 -78.04 -23.74 68.61
N PRO A 6 -76.77 -23.62 68.14
CA PRO A 6 -75.89 -22.67 68.81
C PRO A 6 -75.05 -21.80 67.83
N SER A 7 -74.91 -20.62 68.28
CA SER A 7 -74.05 -19.55 67.83
C SER A 7 -72.55 -19.83 68.10
N GLY A 8 -71.69 -19.55 67.14
CA GLY A 8 -70.21 -19.50 67.31
C GLY A 8 -69.64 -18.22 66.70
N PRO A 9 -68.59 -17.67 67.27
CA PRO A 9 -68.22 -16.25 67.08
C PRO A 9 -67.41 -15.98 65.81
N ASN A 10 -67.76 -14.84 65.20
CA ASN A 10 -67.02 -14.19 64.07
C ASN A 10 -65.61 -13.83 64.51
N ALA A 11 -64.59 -14.46 63.88
CA ALA A 11 -63.22 -14.02 63.94
C ALA A 11 -62.99 -13.02 62.82
N LEU A 12 -63.04 -11.73 63.21
CA LEU A 12 -62.62 -10.66 62.34
C LEU A 12 -61.09 -10.70 62.07
N ALA A 13 -60.71 -11.09 60.87
CA ALA A 13 -59.32 -11.02 60.41
C ALA A 13 -58.85 -9.53 60.38
N LYS A 14 -57.96 -9.17 61.28
CA LYS A 14 -57.28 -7.88 61.27
C LYS A 14 -56.34 -7.80 60.08
N THR A 15 -56.69 -7.10 59.02
CA THR A 15 -55.76 -6.67 57.96
C THR A 15 -54.78 -5.68 58.57
N PRO A 16 -53.44 -5.87 58.35
CA PRO A 16 -52.48 -4.93 58.88
C PRO A 16 -52.61 -3.59 58.11
N LEU A 17 -52.85 -2.49 58.85
CA LEU A 17 -52.77 -1.12 58.32
C LEU A 17 -51.33 -0.88 57.86
N VAL A 18 -51.08 -0.94 56.55
CA VAL A 18 -49.83 -0.46 55.96
C VAL A 18 -49.83 1.03 56.07
N THR A 19 -49.07 1.57 57.05
CA THR A 19 -48.96 3.00 57.26
C THR A 19 -48.31 3.68 56.05
N ARG A 20 -48.84 4.81 55.66
CA ARG A 20 -48.37 5.66 54.51
C ARG A 20 -46.85 5.87 54.52
N ASN A 21 -46.20 5.83 55.66
CA ASN A 21 -44.75 5.93 55.82
C ASN A 21 -43.98 4.66 55.38
N SER A 22 -44.59 3.45 55.54
CA SER A 22 -43.95 2.21 55.06
C SER A 22 -43.93 2.11 53.55
N PHE A 23 -45.01 2.59 52.91
CA PHE A 23 -45.09 2.61 51.44
C PHE A 23 -44.09 3.64 50.85
N LEU A 24 -43.94 4.83 51.44
CA LEU A 24 -42.97 5.82 51.02
C LEU A 24 -41.52 5.33 51.17
N ARG A 25 -41.21 4.64 52.25
CA ARG A 25 -39.87 4.05 52.47
C ARG A 25 -39.57 2.93 51.47
N ALA A 26 -40.54 2.09 51.13
CA ALA A 26 -40.36 1.08 50.08
C ALA A 26 -40.14 1.67 48.69
N CYS A 27 -40.89 2.71 48.34
CA CYS A 27 -40.70 3.43 47.06
C CYS A 27 -39.33 4.14 46.98
N LEU A 28 -38.88 4.75 48.07
CA LEU A 28 -37.57 5.42 48.13
C LEU A 28 -36.43 4.38 48.04
N ALA A 29 -36.53 3.23 48.68
CA ALA A 29 -35.56 2.13 48.58
C ALA A 29 -35.50 1.55 47.17
N ALA A 30 -36.67 1.34 46.52
CA ALA A 30 -36.74 0.86 45.13
C ALA A 30 -36.11 1.87 44.14
N PHE A 31 -36.36 3.19 44.36
CA PHE A 31 -35.75 4.24 43.53
C PHE A 31 -34.23 4.31 43.69
N LEU A 32 -33.72 4.18 44.97
CA LEU A 32 -32.27 4.14 45.20
C LEU A 32 -31.61 2.87 44.64
N CYS A 33 -32.28 1.73 44.68
CA CYS A 33 -31.79 0.51 44.02
C CYS A 33 -31.75 0.66 42.52
N LEU A 34 -32.81 1.22 41.88
CA LEU A 34 -32.82 1.48 40.45
C LEU A 34 -31.72 2.45 39.98
N THR A 35 -31.50 3.53 40.75
CA THR A 35 -30.41 4.49 40.45
C THR A 35 -29.04 3.88 40.65
N ALA A 36 -28.82 3.01 41.63
CA ALA A 36 -27.59 2.27 41.82
C ALA A 36 -27.30 1.28 40.68
N ILE A 37 -28.36 0.59 40.18
CA ILE A 37 -28.25 -0.33 39.00
C ILE A 37 -27.94 0.47 37.74
N MET A 38 -28.57 1.62 37.53
CA MET A 38 -28.27 2.47 36.36
C MET A 38 -26.86 3.07 36.44
N LEU A 39 -26.36 3.40 37.62
CA LEU A 39 -25.00 3.91 37.83
C LEU A 39 -23.94 2.83 37.63
N SER A 40 -24.23 1.61 38.07
CA SER A 40 -23.32 0.47 37.85
C SER A 40 -23.25 0.00 36.39
N ALA A 41 -24.34 0.14 35.62
CA ALA A 41 -24.35 -0.15 34.19
C ALA A 41 -23.49 0.85 33.39
N SER A 42 -23.28 2.08 33.90
CA SER A 42 -22.44 3.10 33.28
C SER A 42 -20.93 2.87 33.50
N LEU A 43 -20.56 1.97 34.41
CA LEU A 43 -19.17 1.64 34.76
C LEU A 43 -18.62 0.43 34.00
N VAL A 44 -19.37 -0.15 33.03
CA VAL A 44 -18.80 -1.17 32.18
C VAL A 44 -17.69 -0.51 31.34
N PRO A 45 -16.40 -0.80 31.57
CA PRO A 45 -15.35 -0.22 30.79
C PRO A 45 -15.57 -0.63 29.34
N ASN A 46 -15.86 0.35 28.48
CA ASN A 46 -15.79 0.12 27.03
C ASN A 46 -14.40 -0.44 26.78
N LYS A 47 -14.26 -1.75 26.58
CA LYS A 47 -13.01 -2.35 26.14
C LYS A 47 -12.62 -1.65 24.85
N ALA A 48 -11.79 -0.62 24.97
CA ALA A 48 -11.13 -0.03 23.83
C ALA A 48 -10.45 -1.20 23.12
N ILE A 49 -10.92 -1.57 21.93
CA ILE A 49 -10.29 -2.61 21.12
C ILE A 49 -8.88 -2.10 20.86
N ALA A 50 -7.92 -2.64 21.61
CA ALA A 50 -6.52 -2.28 21.49
C ALA A 50 -6.11 -2.59 20.05
N ARG A 51 -5.80 -1.55 19.29
CA ARG A 51 -5.34 -1.68 17.90
C ARG A 51 -4.06 -2.47 17.91
N THR A 52 -4.06 -3.59 17.21
CA THR A 52 -2.87 -4.46 17.15
C THR A 52 -1.81 -3.83 16.26
N TYR A 53 -0.71 -3.43 16.86
CA TYR A 53 0.47 -2.99 16.12
C TYR A 53 1.20 -4.20 15.55
N THR A 54 1.47 -4.19 14.24
CA THR A 54 2.35 -5.14 13.57
C THR A 54 3.23 -4.41 12.56
N ALA A 55 4.45 -4.88 12.35
CA ALA A 55 5.38 -4.29 11.41
C ALA A 55 6.30 -5.33 10.79
N MET A 56 6.73 -5.07 9.56
CA MET A 56 7.77 -5.84 8.89
C MET A 56 8.49 -4.94 7.89
N VAL A 57 9.81 -5.10 7.78
CA VAL A 57 10.65 -4.46 6.77
C VAL A 57 11.57 -5.51 6.18
N ILE A 58 11.67 -5.50 4.87
CA ILE A 58 12.59 -6.38 4.13
C ILE A 58 13.50 -5.58 3.20
N ASP A 59 14.63 -6.16 2.84
CA ASP A 59 15.32 -5.82 1.61
C ASP A 59 14.41 -6.23 0.42
N GLY A 60 14.06 -5.28 -0.41
CA GLY A 60 13.12 -5.49 -1.52
C GLY A 60 13.72 -6.23 -2.72
N ASP A 61 15.03 -6.43 -2.75
CA ASP A 61 15.76 -7.09 -3.83
C ASP A 61 16.16 -8.52 -3.44
N THR A 62 16.61 -8.74 -2.18
CA THR A 62 17.00 -10.08 -1.69
C THR A 62 15.84 -10.81 -0.99
N GLY A 63 14.89 -10.07 -0.42
CA GLY A 63 13.82 -10.62 0.41
C GLY A 63 14.22 -10.85 1.87
N ASP A 64 15.44 -10.48 2.27
CA ASP A 64 15.92 -10.67 3.63
C ASP A 64 15.11 -9.80 4.61
N VAL A 65 14.74 -10.40 5.76
CA VAL A 65 13.95 -9.72 6.80
C VAL A 65 14.87 -8.89 7.66
N LEU A 66 14.71 -7.56 7.62
CA LEU A 66 15.50 -6.60 8.39
C LEU A 66 14.81 -6.18 9.68
N HIS A 67 13.47 -6.27 9.71
CA HIS A 67 12.68 -6.04 10.92
C HIS A 67 11.37 -6.79 10.85
N GLU A 68 10.97 -7.42 11.95
CA GLU A 68 9.62 -7.93 12.11
C GLU A 68 9.11 -7.80 13.55
N TYR A 69 7.85 -7.48 13.68
CA TYR A 69 7.12 -7.46 14.93
C TYR A 69 5.70 -7.96 14.71
N ARG A 70 5.36 -9.12 15.27
CA ARG A 70 4.07 -9.80 15.10
C ARG A 70 3.64 -9.88 13.63
N ALA A 71 4.59 -10.11 12.72
CA ALA A 71 4.38 -10.05 11.28
C ALA A 71 3.28 -10.99 10.79
N ASP A 72 3.03 -12.09 11.48
CA ASP A 72 2.01 -13.09 11.17
C ASP A 72 0.68 -12.91 11.93
N HIS A 73 0.56 -11.87 12.76
CA HIS A 73 -0.69 -11.60 13.46
C HIS A 73 -1.76 -11.10 12.50
N LYS A 74 -2.98 -11.68 12.58
CA LYS A 74 -4.10 -11.29 11.72
C LYS A 74 -4.62 -9.91 12.07
N VAL A 75 -4.69 -9.05 11.06
CA VAL A 75 -5.18 -7.67 11.14
C VAL A 75 -6.12 -7.36 9.98
N TYR A 76 -6.92 -6.32 10.13
CA TYR A 76 -7.75 -5.82 9.02
C TYR A 76 -6.90 -4.99 8.05
N PRO A 77 -6.91 -5.30 6.74
CA PRO A 77 -6.11 -4.58 5.75
C PRO A 77 -6.56 -3.13 5.54
N ALA A 78 -7.82 -2.80 5.81
CA ALA A 78 -8.41 -1.52 5.39
C ALA A 78 -8.12 -1.29 3.89
N SER A 79 -7.87 -0.03 3.47
CA SER A 79 -7.59 0.29 2.06
C SER A 79 -6.27 -0.27 1.51
N LEU A 80 -5.45 -0.98 2.28
CA LEU A 80 -4.36 -1.78 1.72
C LEU A 80 -4.89 -2.90 0.81
N THR A 81 -6.14 -3.34 0.99
CA THR A 81 -6.88 -4.23 0.08
C THR A 81 -6.77 -3.80 -1.38
N LYS A 82 -6.77 -2.48 -1.64
CA LYS A 82 -6.70 -1.93 -3.01
C LYS A 82 -5.37 -2.24 -3.72
N ILE A 83 -4.34 -2.67 -2.98
CA ILE A 83 -3.11 -3.17 -3.61
C ILE A 83 -3.42 -4.45 -4.40
N MET A 84 -4.23 -5.37 -3.86
CA MET A 84 -4.67 -6.57 -4.58
C MET A 84 -5.64 -6.21 -5.72
N THR A 85 -6.53 -5.24 -5.52
CA THR A 85 -7.43 -4.75 -6.59
C THR A 85 -6.62 -4.21 -7.77
N LEU A 86 -5.59 -3.41 -7.51
CA LEU A 86 -4.66 -2.89 -8.53
C LEU A 86 -3.83 -4.02 -9.15
N TYR A 87 -3.35 -4.97 -8.35
CA TYR A 87 -2.61 -6.14 -8.84
C TYR A 87 -3.41 -6.89 -9.91
N MET A 88 -4.68 -7.20 -9.63
CA MET A 88 -5.57 -7.90 -10.57
C MET A 88 -5.95 -7.03 -11.78
N LEU A 89 -6.03 -5.71 -11.62
CA LEU A 89 -6.25 -4.79 -12.74
C LEU A 89 -5.03 -4.72 -13.66
N PHE A 90 -3.82 -4.74 -13.10
CA PHE A 90 -2.58 -4.81 -13.87
C PHE A 90 -2.41 -6.18 -14.57
N ASP A 91 -2.82 -7.26 -13.90
CA ASP A 91 -2.87 -8.59 -14.56
C ASP A 91 -3.82 -8.58 -15.78
N ALA A 92 -4.98 -7.93 -15.66
CA ALA A 92 -5.92 -7.79 -16.77
C ALA A 92 -5.37 -6.92 -17.90
N LEU A 93 -4.60 -5.87 -17.60
CA LEU A 93 -3.89 -5.04 -18.60
C LEU A 93 -2.79 -5.83 -19.31
N ASP A 94 -1.95 -6.55 -18.55
CA ASP A 94 -0.82 -7.33 -19.08
C ASP A 94 -1.28 -8.47 -19.99
N ASN A 95 -2.42 -9.08 -19.64
CA ASN A 95 -3.06 -10.12 -20.46
C ASN A 95 -3.97 -9.58 -21.59
N GLY A 96 -4.00 -8.28 -21.85
CA GLY A 96 -4.78 -7.66 -22.92
C GLY A 96 -6.30 -7.74 -22.74
N LYS A 97 -6.80 -8.12 -21.56
CA LYS A 97 -8.24 -8.18 -21.26
C LYS A 97 -8.88 -6.79 -21.20
N VAL A 98 -8.09 -5.79 -20.83
CA VAL A 98 -8.43 -4.37 -20.83
C VAL A 98 -7.25 -3.53 -21.32
N SER A 99 -7.52 -2.31 -21.77
CA SER A 99 -6.51 -1.29 -22.07
C SER A 99 -6.65 -0.11 -21.09
N LEU A 100 -5.69 0.78 -21.04
CA LEU A 100 -5.77 1.98 -20.20
C LEU A 100 -6.95 2.89 -20.56
N SER A 101 -7.42 2.85 -21.79
CA SER A 101 -8.58 3.62 -22.29
C SER A 101 -9.93 2.88 -22.13
N THR A 102 -9.93 1.60 -21.73
CA THR A 102 -11.17 0.84 -21.57
C THR A 102 -12.09 1.53 -20.57
N PRO A 103 -13.35 1.87 -20.98
CA PRO A 103 -14.34 2.46 -20.10
C PRO A 103 -14.99 1.38 -19.23
N MET A 104 -15.07 1.64 -17.93
CA MET A 104 -15.74 0.78 -16.95
C MET A 104 -16.99 1.45 -16.41
N LYS A 105 -18.14 0.76 -16.47
CA LYS A 105 -19.44 1.32 -16.09
C LYS A 105 -19.64 1.38 -14.59
N VAL A 106 -20.18 2.49 -14.10
CA VAL A 106 -20.49 2.73 -12.69
C VAL A 106 -21.88 2.17 -12.38
N SER A 107 -21.95 1.25 -11.43
CA SER A 107 -23.21 0.67 -10.94
C SER A 107 -23.80 1.48 -9.76
N LYS A 108 -25.07 1.22 -9.42
CA LYS A 108 -25.71 1.74 -8.18
C LYS A 108 -24.94 1.27 -6.93
N ARG A 109 -24.38 0.05 -6.95
CA ARG A 109 -23.57 -0.49 -5.84
C ARG A 109 -22.27 0.30 -5.67
N ALA A 110 -21.56 0.59 -6.76
CA ALA A 110 -20.34 1.40 -6.73
C ALA A 110 -20.62 2.81 -6.20
N TRP A 111 -21.63 3.48 -6.72
CA TRP A 111 -22.07 4.81 -6.26
C TRP A 111 -22.42 4.84 -4.78
N GLY A 112 -23.10 3.80 -4.25
CA GLY A 112 -23.53 3.68 -2.85
C GLY A 112 -22.41 3.44 -1.86
N GLN A 113 -21.13 3.34 -2.28
CA GLN A 113 -20.02 3.06 -1.37
C GLN A 113 -19.76 4.21 -0.38
N ALA A 114 -19.37 3.83 0.82
CA ALA A 114 -18.93 4.79 1.84
C ALA A 114 -17.65 5.53 1.41
N PRO A 115 -17.42 6.77 1.84
CA PRO A 115 -16.19 7.51 1.61
C PRO A 115 -14.94 6.76 2.15
N SER A 116 -13.75 6.94 1.55
CA SER A 116 -13.36 7.87 0.48
C SER A 116 -13.82 7.41 -0.91
N LYS A 117 -14.34 8.32 -1.74
CA LYS A 117 -14.82 8.01 -3.09
C LYS A 117 -14.65 9.21 -4.03
N LEU A 118 -14.68 9.00 -5.36
CA LEU A 118 -14.74 10.06 -6.35
C LEU A 118 -16.13 10.70 -6.41
N GLY A 119 -17.19 9.92 -6.15
CA GLY A 119 -18.58 10.36 -6.24
C GLY A 119 -19.17 10.20 -7.63
N LEU A 120 -18.74 9.18 -8.37
CA LEU A 120 -19.25 8.82 -9.70
C LEU A 120 -20.73 8.47 -9.63
N GLN A 121 -21.52 8.85 -10.67
CA GLN A 121 -22.94 8.58 -10.73
C GLN A 121 -23.24 7.24 -11.44
N PRO A 122 -24.34 6.56 -11.11
CA PRO A 122 -24.75 5.35 -11.82
C PRO A 122 -24.96 5.64 -13.33
N GLY A 123 -24.37 4.77 -14.16
CA GLY A 123 -24.43 4.90 -15.62
C GLY A 123 -23.23 5.64 -16.22
N GLU A 124 -22.52 6.46 -15.45
CA GLU A 124 -21.24 7.02 -15.89
C GLU A 124 -20.19 5.94 -16.14
N THR A 125 -19.10 6.33 -16.77
CA THR A 125 -17.96 5.47 -16.99
C THR A 125 -16.67 6.14 -16.46
N ILE A 126 -15.70 5.31 -16.08
CA ILE A 126 -14.34 5.74 -15.76
C ILE A 126 -13.36 4.88 -16.54
N THR A 127 -12.30 5.48 -17.09
CA THR A 127 -11.25 4.73 -17.79
C THR A 127 -10.43 3.90 -16.81
N VAL A 128 -9.81 2.82 -17.27
CA VAL A 128 -8.87 2.02 -16.46
C VAL A 128 -7.73 2.90 -15.93
N LYS A 129 -7.18 3.81 -16.75
CA LYS A 129 -6.13 4.76 -16.32
C LYS A 129 -6.59 5.62 -15.16
N ASP A 130 -7.77 6.25 -15.28
CA ASP A 130 -8.29 7.11 -14.22
C ASP A 130 -8.66 6.32 -12.97
N ALA A 131 -9.12 5.08 -13.12
CA ALA A 131 -9.38 4.18 -12.01
C ALA A 131 -8.09 3.85 -11.23
N ILE A 132 -6.99 3.54 -11.92
CA ILE A 132 -5.68 3.32 -11.28
C ILE A 132 -5.29 4.56 -10.47
N LEU A 133 -5.32 5.74 -11.08
CA LEU A 133 -4.96 7.01 -10.44
C LEU A 133 -5.86 7.32 -9.24
N ALA A 134 -7.17 7.09 -9.35
CA ALA A 134 -8.13 7.28 -8.25
C ALA A 134 -7.89 6.30 -7.08
N LEU A 135 -7.56 5.04 -7.37
CA LEU A 135 -7.27 4.02 -6.35
C LEU A 135 -5.98 4.34 -5.59
N VAL A 136 -4.95 4.80 -6.30
CA VAL A 136 -3.64 5.11 -5.72
C VAL A 136 -3.70 6.40 -4.89
N THR A 137 -4.26 7.49 -5.43
CA THR A 137 -4.24 8.80 -4.77
C THR A 137 -5.39 8.97 -3.78
N LYS A 138 -6.63 9.00 -4.28
CA LYS A 138 -7.86 9.23 -3.49
C LYS A 138 -8.26 8.02 -2.67
N SER A 139 -7.76 6.82 -3.00
CA SER A 139 -8.20 5.57 -2.36
C SER A 139 -9.71 5.33 -2.53
N ALA A 140 -10.25 5.61 -3.72
CA ALA A 140 -11.67 5.67 -4.02
C ALA A 140 -12.35 4.30 -3.88
N ASN A 141 -13.35 4.19 -2.98
CA ASN A 141 -14.06 2.94 -2.70
C ASN A 141 -15.05 2.59 -3.83
N ASP A 142 -15.73 3.60 -4.38
CA ASP A 142 -16.60 3.46 -5.54
C ASP A 142 -15.84 2.90 -6.75
N VAL A 143 -14.67 3.44 -7.04
CA VAL A 143 -13.82 2.97 -8.14
C VAL A 143 -13.32 1.54 -7.91
N ALA A 144 -13.01 1.15 -6.66
CA ALA A 144 -12.64 -0.22 -6.35
C ALA A 144 -13.76 -1.21 -6.70
N VAL A 145 -15.03 -0.83 -6.44
CA VAL A 145 -16.19 -1.65 -6.82
C VAL A 145 -16.40 -1.66 -8.33
N VAL A 146 -16.20 -0.52 -9.02
CA VAL A 146 -16.26 -0.47 -10.50
C VAL A 146 -15.27 -1.46 -11.12
N VAL A 147 -14.02 -1.45 -10.66
CA VAL A 147 -13.00 -2.42 -11.13
C VAL A 147 -13.42 -3.84 -10.82
N ALA A 148 -13.92 -4.10 -9.62
CA ALA A 148 -14.34 -5.43 -9.19
C ALA A 148 -15.48 -5.98 -10.04
N GLU A 149 -16.49 -5.16 -10.33
CA GLU A 149 -17.63 -5.55 -11.16
C GLU A 149 -17.23 -5.74 -12.63
N HIS A 150 -16.33 -4.90 -13.14
CA HIS A 150 -15.82 -5.02 -14.51
C HIS A 150 -15.05 -6.32 -14.73
N LEU A 151 -14.15 -6.68 -13.80
CA LEU A 151 -13.28 -7.86 -13.94
C LEU A 151 -13.93 -9.15 -13.43
N GLY A 152 -14.78 -9.08 -12.43
CA GLY A 152 -15.38 -10.25 -11.77
C GLY A 152 -16.88 -10.42 -12.01
N GLY A 153 -17.53 -9.49 -12.71
CA GLY A 153 -18.99 -9.45 -12.88
C GLY A 153 -19.71 -8.96 -11.61
N THR A 154 -19.27 -9.37 -10.42
CA THR A 154 -19.75 -8.87 -9.14
C THR A 154 -18.58 -8.67 -8.17
N GLU A 155 -18.72 -7.72 -7.22
CA GLU A 155 -17.70 -7.52 -6.19
C GLU A 155 -17.45 -8.77 -5.33
N ILE A 156 -18.49 -9.57 -5.07
CA ILE A 156 -18.38 -10.82 -4.29
C ILE A 156 -17.49 -11.82 -5.04
N LYS A 157 -17.77 -12.06 -6.32
CA LYS A 157 -16.96 -12.95 -7.15
C LYS A 157 -15.52 -12.45 -7.29
N PHE A 158 -15.35 -11.14 -7.49
CA PHE A 158 -14.02 -10.55 -7.53
C PHE A 158 -13.26 -10.72 -6.21
N ALA A 159 -13.90 -10.57 -5.04
CA ALA A 159 -13.26 -10.81 -3.75
C ALA A 159 -12.86 -12.29 -3.55
N GLN A 160 -13.61 -13.23 -4.11
CA GLN A 160 -13.21 -14.65 -4.17
C GLN A 160 -11.97 -14.83 -5.06
N MET A 161 -11.95 -14.20 -6.24
CA MET A 161 -10.78 -14.20 -7.13
C MET A 161 -9.56 -13.57 -6.45
N MET A 162 -9.70 -12.42 -5.77
CA MET A 162 -8.63 -11.80 -4.96
C MET A 162 -8.08 -12.77 -3.91
N THR A 163 -8.95 -13.55 -3.26
CA THR A 163 -8.53 -14.52 -2.23
C THR A 163 -7.82 -15.72 -2.85
N ALA A 164 -8.28 -16.20 -3.99
CA ALA A 164 -7.60 -17.25 -4.76
C ALA A 164 -6.21 -16.78 -5.21
N GLU A 165 -6.12 -15.57 -5.74
CA GLU A 165 -4.85 -14.97 -6.14
C GLU A 165 -3.91 -14.78 -4.94
N ALA A 166 -4.42 -14.36 -3.79
CA ALA A 166 -3.64 -14.28 -2.56
C ALA A 166 -3.03 -15.66 -2.20
N ARG A 167 -3.80 -16.76 -2.33
CA ARG A 167 -3.26 -18.12 -2.11
C ARG A 167 -2.17 -18.48 -3.11
N ARG A 168 -2.37 -18.15 -4.40
CA ARG A 168 -1.37 -18.39 -5.46
C ARG A 168 -0.06 -17.64 -5.19
N LEU A 169 -0.14 -16.43 -4.63
CA LEU A 169 1.02 -15.64 -4.22
C LEU A 169 1.68 -16.10 -2.91
N GLY A 170 1.10 -17.07 -2.21
CA GLY A 170 1.60 -17.53 -0.92
C GLY A 170 1.11 -16.74 0.30
N MET A 171 0.11 -15.87 0.15
CA MET A 171 -0.53 -15.11 1.23
C MET A 171 -1.50 -16.01 2.03
N LYS A 172 -0.95 -16.95 2.79
CA LYS A 172 -1.72 -18.05 3.43
C LYS A 172 -2.74 -17.57 4.48
N ARG A 173 -2.53 -16.39 5.06
CA ARG A 173 -3.37 -15.83 6.15
C ARG A 173 -4.28 -14.69 5.70
N THR A 174 -4.36 -14.40 4.39
CA THR A 174 -5.16 -13.31 3.83
C THR A 174 -6.46 -13.82 3.24
N THR A 175 -7.56 -13.15 3.55
CA THR A 175 -8.87 -13.37 2.94
C THR A 175 -9.48 -12.02 2.59
N PHE A 176 -9.87 -11.83 1.35
CA PHE A 176 -10.58 -10.66 0.87
C PHE A 176 -12.10 -10.91 0.84
N ARG A 177 -12.90 -9.89 1.16
CA ARG A 177 -14.38 -9.93 1.16
C ARG A 177 -15.00 -8.81 0.34
N ASN A 178 -14.21 -7.81 -0.02
CA ASN A 178 -14.56 -6.73 -0.92
C ASN A 178 -13.29 -6.17 -1.58
N ALA A 179 -13.48 -5.31 -2.59
CA ALA A 179 -12.38 -4.74 -3.36
C ALA A 179 -11.77 -3.47 -2.73
N SER A 180 -12.47 -2.86 -1.79
CA SER A 180 -12.12 -1.53 -1.26
C SER A 180 -11.37 -1.54 0.07
N GLY A 181 -11.56 -2.59 0.89
CA GLY A 181 -11.08 -2.65 2.26
C GLY A 181 -12.02 -2.04 3.30
N LEU A 182 -13.25 -1.76 2.92
CA LEU A 182 -14.30 -1.38 3.88
C LEU A 182 -14.51 -2.48 4.92
N PRO A 183 -14.99 -2.14 6.12
CA PRO A 183 -15.10 -3.08 7.22
C PRO A 183 -15.88 -4.36 6.88
N ASN A 184 -15.27 -5.51 7.11
CA ASN A 184 -15.87 -6.82 7.04
C ASN A 184 -15.11 -7.75 7.99
N ARG A 185 -15.82 -8.45 8.90
CA ARG A 185 -15.19 -9.30 9.92
C ARG A 185 -14.35 -10.44 9.36
N GLY A 186 -14.70 -10.94 8.17
CA GLY A 186 -13.97 -12.01 7.50
C GLY A 186 -12.80 -11.54 6.62
N GLN A 187 -12.57 -10.22 6.51
CA GLN A 187 -11.48 -9.65 5.70
C GLN A 187 -10.24 -9.44 6.55
N MET A 188 -9.28 -10.33 6.42
CA MET A 188 -8.07 -10.35 7.26
C MET A 188 -6.82 -10.48 6.40
N THR A 189 -5.71 -10.00 6.93
CA THR A 189 -4.36 -10.14 6.36
C THR A 189 -3.30 -10.17 7.48
N THR A 190 -2.02 -10.20 7.10
CA THR A 190 -0.87 -10.05 8.00
C THR A 190 0.16 -9.10 7.40
N ALA A 191 1.10 -8.60 8.20
CA ALA A 191 2.17 -7.76 7.67
C ALA A 191 3.03 -8.55 6.66
N ARG A 192 3.32 -9.82 6.94
CA ARG A 192 4.06 -10.71 6.04
C ARG A 192 3.35 -10.92 4.71
N ASP A 193 2.05 -11.22 4.72
CA ASP A 193 1.28 -11.39 3.49
C ASP A 193 1.25 -10.10 2.66
N MET A 194 1.18 -8.92 3.29
CA MET A 194 1.22 -7.65 2.57
C MET A 194 2.60 -7.34 1.99
N ILE A 195 3.69 -7.78 2.63
CA ILE A 195 5.03 -7.77 2.03
C ILE A 195 5.06 -8.65 0.78
N THR A 196 4.55 -9.89 0.89
CA THR A 196 4.46 -10.82 -0.25
C THR A 196 3.74 -10.20 -1.44
N LEU A 197 2.59 -9.53 -1.19
CA LEU A 197 1.85 -8.83 -2.23
C LEU A 197 2.64 -7.66 -2.84
N ALA A 198 3.32 -6.87 -2.01
CA ALA A 198 4.11 -5.72 -2.47
C ALA A 198 5.30 -6.15 -3.35
N VAL A 199 5.98 -7.24 -2.97
CA VAL A 199 7.06 -7.85 -3.77
C VAL A 199 6.52 -8.37 -5.11
N ALA A 200 5.41 -9.14 -5.07
CA ALA A 200 4.78 -9.69 -6.27
C ALA A 200 4.31 -8.58 -7.22
N LEU A 201 3.71 -7.52 -6.69
CA LEU A 201 3.28 -6.36 -7.46
C LEU A 201 4.43 -5.73 -8.24
N ARG A 202 5.55 -5.50 -7.57
CA ARG A 202 6.74 -4.90 -8.20
C ARG A 202 7.38 -5.84 -9.22
N LYS A 203 7.48 -7.13 -8.89
CA LYS A 203 8.11 -8.14 -9.75
C LYS A 203 7.30 -8.39 -11.02
N ASN A 204 5.98 -8.53 -10.88
CA ASN A 204 5.12 -8.95 -11.99
C ASN A 204 4.66 -7.77 -12.85
N PHE A 205 4.51 -6.57 -12.24
CA PHE A 205 3.92 -5.39 -12.88
C PHE A 205 4.81 -4.14 -12.74
N GLY A 206 6.11 -4.30 -12.92
CA GLY A 206 7.10 -3.22 -12.84
C GLY A 206 6.80 -2.04 -13.79
N SER A 207 6.26 -2.31 -15.00
CA SER A 207 5.85 -1.30 -15.97
C SER A 207 4.74 -0.37 -15.46
N TYR A 208 3.84 -0.86 -14.59
CA TYR A 208 2.75 -0.08 -13.99
C TYR A 208 3.10 0.47 -12.60
N TYR A 209 4.25 0.08 -12.04
CA TYR A 209 4.61 0.44 -10.67
C TYR A 209 4.75 1.95 -10.46
N HIS A 210 5.12 2.69 -11.47
CA HIS A 210 5.25 4.16 -11.45
C HIS A 210 3.97 4.89 -11.01
N TYR A 211 2.78 4.30 -11.20
CA TYR A 211 1.53 4.90 -10.74
C TYR A 211 1.49 5.13 -9.22
N PHE A 212 2.19 4.30 -8.42
CA PHE A 212 2.18 4.41 -6.96
C PHE A 212 2.92 5.66 -6.44
N SER A 213 3.77 6.28 -7.24
CA SER A 213 4.47 7.52 -6.92
C SER A 213 3.65 8.78 -7.27
N THR A 214 2.47 8.64 -7.85
CA THR A 214 1.60 9.77 -8.22
C THR A 214 1.20 10.57 -6.99
N GLN A 215 1.61 11.84 -6.92
CA GLN A 215 1.32 12.71 -5.78
C GLN A 215 -0.07 13.36 -5.88
N LYS A 216 -0.49 13.74 -7.10
CA LYS A 216 -1.78 14.40 -7.36
C LYS A 216 -2.43 13.82 -8.60
N PHE A 217 -3.75 13.73 -8.58
CA PHE A 217 -4.58 13.27 -9.68
C PHE A 217 -5.73 14.24 -9.90
N ARG A 218 -5.90 14.70 -11.14
CA ARG A 218 -7.03 15.55 -11.55
C ARG A 218 -8.11 14.69 -12.22
N PHE A 219 -9.32 14.76 -11.70
CA PHE A 219 -10.49 14.11 -12.31
C PHE A 219 -11.64 15.12 -12.40
N GLY A 220 -12.11 15.38 -13.62
CA GLY A 220 -12.99 16.51 -13.89
C GLY A 220 -12.38 17.83 -13.38
N ASN A 221 -13.15 18.58 -12.63
CA ASN A 221 -12.72 19.87 -12.07
C ASN A 221 -12.07 19.76 -10.68
N ARG A 222 -11.80 18.54 -10.18
CA ARG A 222 -11.24 18.32 -8.84
C ARG A 222 -9.84 17.70 -8.90
N THR A 223 -8.95 18.18 -8.04
CA THR A 223 -7.62 17.60 -7.83
C THR A 223 -7.58 16.87 -6.48
N TYR A 224 -7.10 15.63 -6.51
CA TYR A 224 -6.96 14.77 -5.34
C TYR A 224 -5.50 14.52 -5.03
N GLY A 225 -5.09 14.70 -3.76
CA GLY A 225 -3.76 14.38 -3.28
C GLY A 225 -3.63 12.91 -2.91
N ASN A 226 -2.40 12.38 -2.95
CA ASN A 226 -2.12 11.05 -2.43
C ASN A 226 -2.11 11.06 -0.90
N HIS A 227 -2.72 10.04 -0.29
CA HIS A 227 -2.74 9.89 1.16
C HIS A 227 -1.40 9.38 1.75
N ASN A 228 -0.46 8.96 0.91
CA ASN A 228 0.88 8.55 1.32
C ASN A 228 1.81 9.77 1.42
N ASN A 229 1.87 10.36 2.62
CA ASN A 229 2.70 11.54 2.87
C ASN A 229 4.21 11.28 2.71
N LEU A 230 4.66 10.01 2.77
CA LEU A 230 6.06 9.66 2.59
C LEU A 230 6.57 10.01 1.19
N LEU A 231 5.70 10.00 0.17
CA LEU A 231 6.06 10.39 -1.19
C LEU A 231 6.64 11.81 -1.28
N ALA A 232 6.21 12.71 -0.39
CA ALA A 232 6.72 14.09 -0.35
C ALA A 232 7.74 14.31 0.78
N SER A 233 7.72 13.48 1.84
CA SER A 233 8.44 13.77 3.10
C SER A 233 9.54 12.77 3.45
N TYR A 234 9.77 11.74 2.62
CA TYR A 234 10.80 10.73 2.88
C TYR A 234 11.50 10.32 1.58
N TYR A 235 12.77 10.69 1.48
CA TYR A 235 13.57 10.52 0.27
C TYR A 235 13.59 9.07 -0.22
N GLY A 236 13.45 8.89 -1.53
CA GLY A 236 13.45 7.59 -2.21
C GLY A 236 12.12 6.86 -2.17
N THR A 237 11.06 7.41 -1.53
CA THR A 237 9.73 6.78 -1.52
C THR A 237 9.10 6.79 -2.92
N ASP A 238 8.69 5.61 -3.40
CA ASP A 238 8.03 5.43 -4.69
C ASP A 238 6.67 4.68 -4.60
N GLY A 239 6.20 4.42 -3.39
CA GLY A 239 4.92 3.74 -3.15
C GLY A 239 4.67 3.44 -1.68
N ILE A 240 3.65 2.66 -1.29
CA ILE A 240 2.65 2.01 -2.16
C ILE A 240 1.25 2.49 -1.77
N LYS A 241 0.80 2.23 -0.50
CA LYS A 241 -0.59 2.52 -0.13
C LYS A 241 -0.78 2.70 1.36
N THR A 242 -1.70 3.60 1.72
CA THR A 242 -2.20 3.81 3.09
C THR A 242 -3.56 3.15 3.28
N GLY A 243 -3.91 2.84 4.54
CA GLY A 243 -5.22 2.35 4.92
C GLY A 243 -5.62 2.83 6.31
N TYR A 244 -6.92 2.99 6.54
CA TYR A 244 -7.48 3.30 7.85
C TYR A 244 -8.89 2.74 7.99
N ILE A 245 -9.14 2.07 9.08
CA ILE A 245 -10.47 1.83 9.68
C ILE A 245 -10.30 1.88 11.21
N ASN A 246 -11.38 2.13 11.92
CA ASN A 246 -11.32 2.22 13.40
C ASN A 246 -10.72 0.97 14.05
N ALA A 247 -11.00 -0.22 13.52
CA ALA A 247 -10.54 -1.49 14.07
C ALA A 247 -9.04 -1.75 13.89
N SER A 248 -8.43 -1.31 12.76
CA SER A 248 -6.99 -1.52 12.49
C SER A 248 -6.12 -0.29 12.75
N GLY A 249 -6.70 0.89 12.91
CA GLY A 249 -5.94 2.14 12.97
C GLY A 249 -5.33 2.54 11.61
N PHE A 250 -4.29 3.36 11.64
CA PHE A 250 -3.59 3.85 10.45
C PHE A 250 -2.53 2.86 10.00
N ASN A 251 -2.61 2.44 8.74
CA ASN A 251 -1.78 1.40 8.13
C ASN A 251 -1.00 1.98 6.94
N LEU A 252 0.13 1.37 6.61
CA LEU A 252 0.95 1.75 5.46
C LEU A 252 1.73 0.55 4.95
N VAL A 253 1.74 0.37 3.64
CA VAL A 253 2.77 -0.34 2.89
C VAL A 253 3.59 0.72 2.18
N ALA A 254 4.88 0.77 2.46
CA ALA A 254 5.83 1.70 1.84
C ALA A 254 6.88 0.95 1.04
N SER A 255 7.32 1.54 -0.07
CA SER A 255 8.51 1.14 -0.81
C SER A 255 9.41 2.35 -0.96
N VAL A 256 10.69 2.15 -0.72
CA VAL A 256 11.71 3.20 -0.74
C VAL A 256 12.94 2.66 -1.44
N ASN A 257 13.45 3.41 -2.41
CA ASN A 257 14.69 3.08 -3.10
C ASN A 257 15.71 4.20 -2.89
N ARG A 258 16.87 3.86 -2.33
CA ARG A 258 18.00 4.78 -2.15
C ARG A 258 19.26 4.14 -2.69
N ASN A 259 19.91 4.81 -3.63
CA ASN A 259 21.20 4.35 -4.21
C ASN A 259 21.14 2.90 -4.72
N GLY A 260 20.04 2.51 -5.36
CA GLY A 260 19.83 1.15 -5.87
C GLY A 260 19.44 0.12 -4.81
N LYS A 261 19.47 0.44 -3.53
CA LYS A 261 18.98 -0.42 -2.44
C LYS A 261 17.52 -0.15 -2.15
N ARG A 262 16.69 -1.17 -2.25
CA ARG A 262 15.25 -1.07 -2.04
C ARG A 262 14.81 -1.68 -0.72
N LEU A 263 14.02 -0.95 0.03
CA LEU A 263 13.30 -1.46 1.20
C LEU A 263 11.81 -1.49 0.94
N ILE A 264 11.14 -2.53 1.45
CA ILE A 264 9.68 -2.61 1.50
C ILE A 264 9.27 -2.76 2.97
N GLY A 265 8.44 -1.85 3.44
CA GLY A 265 7.97 -1.84 4.83
C GLY A 265 6.45 -1.89 4.93
N VAL A 266 5.95 -2.56 5.98
CA VAL A 266 4.53 -2.61 6.35
C VAL A 266 4.37 -2.25 7.81
N VAL A 267 3.43 -1.36 8.11
CA VAL A 267 3.03 -0.99 9.47
C VAL A 267 1.52 -1.01 9.57
N PHE A 268 1.00 -1.68 10.59
CA PHE A 268 -0.40 -1.65 11.02
C PHE A 268 -0.53 -1.08 12.43
N GLY A 269 -1.70 -0.54 12.74
CA GLY A 269 -2.06 -0.18 14.11
C GLY A 269 -1.62 1.21 14.57
N GLY A 270 -1.18 2.08 13.67
CA GLY A 270 -0.84 3.46 14.01
C GLY A 270 -2.01 4.21 14.65
N ARG A 271 -1.74 5.00 15.69
CA ARG A 271 -2.78 5.81 16.37
C ARG A 271 -3.25 6.97 15.50
N THR A 272 -2.35 7.59 14.75
CA THR A 272 -2.61 8.67 13.80
C THR A 272 -1.82 8.43 12.52
N ALA A 273 -2.15 9.14 11.43
CA ALA A 273 -1.35 9.10 10.21
C ALA A 273 0.10 9.52 10.47
N ARG A 274 0.31 10.58 11.27
CA ARG A 274 1.65 11.07 11.63
C ARG A 274 2.46 10.01 12.39
N THR A 275 1.91 9.41 13.45
CA THR A 275 2.64 8.40 14.24
C THR A 275 2.94 7.14 13.43
N ARG A 276 2.07 6.75 12.48
CA ARG A 276 2.31 5.66 11.53
C ARG A 276 3.48 6.01 10.59
N ASP A 277 3.49 7.24 10.03
CA ASP A 277 4.55 7.72 9.13
C ASP A 277 5.89 7.80 9.86
N ASP A 278 5.91 8.35 11.07
CA ASP A 278 7.13 8.46 11.90
C ASP A 278 7.68 7.07 12.25
N GLN A 279 6.80 6.12 12.58
CA GLN A 279 7.21 4.74 12.86
C GLN A 279 7.80 4.07 11.62
N MET A 280 7.16 4.22 10.45
CA MET A 280 7.69 3.68 9.20
C MET A 280 9.07 4.26 8.88
N LYS A 281 9.25 5.58 8.98
CA LYS A 281 10.55 6.23 8.75
C LYS A 281 11.63 5.67 9.67
N LYS A 282 11.35 5.53 10.98
CA LYS A 282 12.29 4.95 11.95
C LYS A 282 12.71 3.52 11.60
N LEU A 283 11.76 2.70 11.15
CA LEU A 283 12.06 1.33 10.76
C LEU A 283 12.91 1.28 9.50
N LEU A 284 12.59 2.08 8.49
CA LEU A 284 13.34 2.17 7.25
C LEU A 284 14.75 2.74 7.48
N ASP A 285 14.90 3.77 8.32
CA ASP A 285 16.22 4.33 8.63
C ASP A 285 17.12 3.30 9.31
N ARG A 286 16.59 2.52 10.26
CA ARG A 286 17.33 1.41 10.90
C ARG A 286 17.72 0.34 9.88
N ALA A 287 16.79 -0.07 9.02
CA ALA A 287 17.04 -1.06 8.00
C ALA A 287 18.12 -0.60 6.99
N TYR A 288 18.13 0.68 6.59
CA TYR A 288 19.21 1.22 5.74
C TYR A 288 20.57 1.21 6.45
N VAL A 289 20.61 1.48 7.77
CA VAL A 289 21.86 1.38 8.54
C VAL A 289 22.36 -0.07 8.57
N GLU A 290 21.47 -1.06 8.71
CA GLU A 290 21.85 -2.47 8.66
C GLU A 290 22.40 -2.87 7.29
N LEU A 291 21.74 -2.48 6.20
CA LEU A 291 22.21 -2.74 4.83
C LEU A 291 23.57 -2.10 4.51
N THR A 292 23.90 -0.99 5.17
CA THR A 292 25.19 -0.32 4.96
C THR A 292 26.32 -0.91 5.81
N LYS A 293 25.99 -1.66 6.86
CA LYS A 293 26.95 -2.37 7.73
C LYS A 293 27.32 -3.76 7.21
N GLU A 294 26.75 -4.21 6.08
CA GLU A 294 26.97 -5.55 5.50
C GLU A 294 28.40 -5.80 4.96
N GLY A 295 29.44 -5.37 5.72
CA GLY A 295 30.75 -6.01 5.72
C GLY A 295 30.99 -6.96 6.90
N GLU A 296 30.18 -6.90 7.98
CA GLU A 296 30.56 -7.57 9.23
C GLU A 296 29.55 -8.48 9.94
N ILE A 297 28.24 -8.46 9.64
CA ILE A 297 27.27 -9.30 10.36
C ILE A 297 26.25 -9.97 9.42
N ARG A 298 26.42 -11.28 9.20
CA ARG A 298 25.36 -12.13 8.62
C ARG A 298 24.27 -12.37 9.66
N VAL A 299 23.11 -11.75 9.48
CA VAL A 299 21.90 -12.13 10.23
C VAL A 299 21.42 -13.50 9.75
N PRO A 300 21.13 -14.47 10.64
CA PRO A 300 20.67 -15.79 10.24
C PRO A 300 19.37 -15.68 9.45
N ARG A 301 19.34 -16.23 8.24
CA ARG A 301 18.12 -16.32 7.42
C ARG A 301 17.10 -17.21 8.14
N PRO A 302 15.82 -16.81 8.24
CA PRO A 302 14.77 -17.74 8.62
C PRO A 302 14.82 -18.93 7.65
N ARG A 303 15.00 -20.14 8.16
CA ARG A 303 14.92 -21.35 7.33
C ARG A 303 13.49 -21.48 6.85
N ILE A 304 13.26 -21.17 5.58
CA ILE A 304 12.06 -21.63 4.89
C ILE A 304 12.19 -23.13 4.79
N SER A 305 11.30 -23.87 5.44
CA SER A 305 11.31 -25.33 5.39
C SER A 305 11.23 -25.79 3.92
N PRO A 306 11.93 -26.86 3.53
CA PRO A 306 11.86 -27.41 2.17
C PRO A 306 10.41 -27.74 1.74
N GLU A 307 9.53 -28.05 2.70
CA GLU A 307 8.11 -28.33 2.49
C GLU A 307 7.29 -27.09 2.02
N ASP A 308 7.76 -25.88 2.28
CA ASP A 308 7.10 -24.64 1.81
C ASP A 308 7.35 -24.30 0.33
N LYS A 309 8.19 -25.07 -0.36
CA LYS A 309 8.54 -24.90 -1.78
C LYS A 309 7.67 -25.69 -2.75
N ILE A 310 6.75 -26.51 -2.26
CA ILE A 310 5.88 -27.30 -3.15
C ILE A 310 4.73 -26.42 -3.61
N LEU A 311 4.87 -25.88 -4.82
CA LEU A 311 3.75 -25.27 -5.54
C LEU A 311 2.72 -26.38 -5.89
N PRO A 312 1.41 -26.11 -5.83
CA PRO A 312 0.39 -27.03 -6.36
C PRO A 312 0.71 -27.44 -7.80
N ALA A 313 0.39 -28.69 -8.18
CA ALA A 313 0.76 -29.28 -9.48
C ALA A 313 0.29 -28.46 -10.70
N ASP A 314 -0.84 -27.77 -10.58
CA ASP A 314 -1.41 -26.84 -11.55
C ASP A 314 -0.57 -25.53 -11.69
N ALA A 315 0.04 -25.06 -10.62
CA ALA A 315 0.96 -23.93 -10.68
C ALA A 315 2.32 -24.30 -11.30
N GLN A 316 2.78 -25.53 -11.10
CA GLN A 316 3.97 -26.08 -11.76
C GLN A 316 3.74 -26.24 -13.27
N LEU A 317 2.56 -26.71 -13.68
CA LEU A 317 2.17 -26.86 -15.08
C LEU A 317 2.06 -25.53 -15.81
N LEU A 318 1.57 -24.48 -15.15
CA LEU A 318 1.49 -23.12 -15.71
C LEU A 318 2.88 -22.46 -15.84
N MET A 319 3.80 -22.72 -14.90
CA MET A 319 5.19 -22.27 -15.01
C MET A 319 5.94 -22.98 -16.14
N ALA A 320 5.80 -24.29 -16.24
CA ALA A 320 6.39 -25.08 -17.33
C ALA A 320 5.84 -24.67 -18.70
N LYS A 321 4.55 -24.36 -18.80
CA LYS A 321 3.92 -23.87 -20.03
C LYS A 321 4.35 -22.46 -20.43
N ARG A 322 4.75 -21.65 -19.47
CA ARG A 322 5.32 -20.29 -19.69
C ARG A 322 6.79 -20.36 -20.12
N GLU A 323 7.53 -21.33 -19.61
CA GLU A 323 8.93 -21.59 -19.97
C GLU A 323 9.04 -22.16 -21.40
N THR A 324 8.20 -23.11 -21.79
CA THR A 324 8.15 -23.67 -23.15
C THR A 324 7.72 -22.66 -24.22
N LEU A 325 6.92 -21.64 -23.87
CA LEU A 325 6.58 -20.56 -24.80
C LEU A 325 7.70 -19.50 -24.94
N ARG A 326 8.66 -19.44 -24.00
CA ARG A 326 9.87 -18.60 -24.12
C ARG A 326 11.01 -19.26 -24.86
N GLU A 327 11.10 -20.59 -24.85
CA GLU A 327 12.16 -21.34 -25.54
C GLU A 327 12.02 -21.42 -27.08
N VAL A 328 10.87 -20.97 -27.64
CA VAL A 328 10.64 -21.01 -29.11
C VAL A 328 11.18 -19.75 -29.82
N GLU A 329 11.67 -18.73 -29.10
CA GLU A 329 12.14 -17.47 -29.70
C GLU A 329 13.62 -17.13 -29.52
N GLU A 330 14.51 -18.04 -29.07
CA GLU A 330 15.94 -17.72 -29.03
C GLU A 330 16.80 -18.79 -29.78
N PRO A 331 17.53 -18.38 -30.80
CA PRO A 331 18.66 -19.16 -31.30
C PRO A 331 19.96 -18.71 -30.63
N GLY A 332 20.59 -19.58 -29.84
CA GLY A 332 22.00 -19.40 -29.46
C GLY A 332 22.32 -19.48 -27.98
N ARG A 333 22.73 -20.66 -27.56
CA ARG A 333 23.28 -21.02 -26.26
C ARG A 333 24.53 -20.20 -25.93
N ILE A 334 24.55 -19.47 -24.79
CA ILE A 334 25.77 -18.90 -24.18
C ILE A 334 25.85 -19.33 -22.72
N ASP A 335 27.05 -19.78 -22.34
CA ASP A 335 27.52 -20.42 -21.13
C ASP A 335 27.38 -19.50 -19.87
N THR A 336 26.91 -20.06 -18.75
CA THR A 336 26.43 -19.36 -17.54
C THR A 336 27.53 -19.02 -16.53
N GLN A 337 28.79 -18.88 -16.90
CA GLN A 337 29.89 -18.56 -15.94
C GLN A 337 30.58 -17.21 -16.12
N THR A 338 30.15 -16.32 -17.01
CA THR A 338 30.86 -15.04 -17.22
C THR A 338 29.93 -13.85 -17.44
N VAL A 339 28.92 -13.60 -16.57
CA VAL A 339 28.06 -12.41 -16.65
C VAL A 339 27.85 -11.74 -15.29
N VAL A 340 28.95 -11.36 -14.65
CA VAL A 340 28.91 -10.39 -13.54
C VAL A 340 29.67 -9.09 -13.89
N THR A 341 30.13 -8.96 -15.13
CA THR A 341 30.79 -7.71 -15.51
C THR A 341 30.44 -7.38 -16.96
N ARG A 342 29.54 -6.43 -17.17
CA ARG A 342 29.18 -5.72 -18.40
C ARG A 342 27.73 -5.91 -18.87
N LEU A 343 26.80 -5.26 -18.17
CA LEU A 343 25.68 -4.67 -18.87
C LEU A 343 26.09 -3.23 -19.24
N LYS A 344 26.75 -3.08 -20.34
CA LYS A 344 26.88 -1.86 -21.10
C LYS A 344 25.66 -1.80 -22.00
N PRO A 345 24.71 -0.88 -21.85
CA PRO A 345 23.80 -0.56 -22.94
C PRO A 345 24.65 0.18 -23.95
N GLU A 346 24.84 -0.42 -25.11
CA GLU A 346 25.36 0.26 -26.28
C GLU A 346 24.32 1.26 -26.77
N THR A 347 24.43 2.51 -26.35
CA THR A 347 23.96 3.66 -27.11
C THR A 347 25.20 4.45 -27.46
N ASN A 348 25.59 4.36 -28.70
CA ASN A 348 26.82 4.87 -29.30
C ASN A 348 26.82 6.39 -29.54
N SER A 349 26.15 7.18 -28.70
CA SER A 349 26.24 8.64 -28.83
C SER A 349 26.72 9.24 -27.56
N GLY A 350 27.85 9.39 -27.19
CA GLY A 350 28.39 9.96 -25.97
C GLY A 350 27.76 11.31 -25.47
N TRP A 351 26.45 11.49 -25.70
CA TRP A 351 25.75 12.74 -25.32
C TRP A 351 24.95 12.57 -24.01
N ALA A 352 25.04 13.63 -23.19
CA ALA A 352 24.38 13.76 -21.91
C ALA A 352 23.87 15.19 -21.71
N ILE A 353 23.04 15.41 -20.70
CA ILE A 353 22.76 16.75 -20.21
C ILE A 353 23.24 16.89 -18.76
N GLN A 354 23.81 18.03 -18.44
CA GLN A 354 24.19 18.38 -17.07
C GLN A 354 23.22 19.42 -16.52
N VAL A 355 22.60 19.09 -15.39
CA VAL A 355 21.58 19.92 -14.74
C VAL A 355 22.11 20.69 -13.52
N GLY A 356 23.39 20.54 -13.24
CA GLY A 356 24.09 21.31 -12.21
C GLY A 356 25.44 20.74 -11.84
N ALA A 357 26.19 21.51 -11.05
CA ALA A 357 27.43 21.13 -10.39
C ALA A 357 27.37 21.63 -8.94
N PHE A 358 27.64 20.76 -7.97
CA PHE A 358 27.39 21.01 -6.55
C PHE A 358 28.60 20.60 -5.70
N SER A 359 28.81 21.27 -4.58
CA SER A 359 29.81 20.89 -3.59
C SER A 359 29.35 19.72 -2.71
N ASP A 360 28.09 19.31 -2.81
CA ASP A 360 27.47 18.26 -2.02
C ASP A 360 26.79 17.23 -2.93
N GLN A 361 27.09 15.96 -2.71
CA GLN A 361 26.59 14.85 -3.52
C GLN A 361 25.07 14.73 -3.47
N ARG A 362 24.44 14.99 -2.32
CA ARG A 362 23.00 14.93 -2.15
C ARG A 362 22.29 15.98 -2.97
N ARG A 363 22.80 17.22 -3.01
CA ARG A 363 22.27 18.30 -3.86
C ARG A 363 22.36 17.96 -5.35
N ALA A 364 23.44 17.31 -5.78
CA ALA A 364 23.56 16.84 -7.16
C ALA A 364 22.51 15.76 -7.48
N GLN A 365 22.26 14.83 -6.58
CA GLN A 365 21.20 13.82 -6.73
C GLN A 365 19.79 14.43 -6.76
N GLU A 366 19.52 15.40 -5.89
CA GLU A 366 18.24 16.13 -5.87
C GLU A 366 18.00 16.88 -7.19
N ALA A 367 19.03 17.49 -7.77
CA ALA A 367 18.93 18.19 -9.04
C ALA A 367 18.59 17.28 -10.23
N VAL A 368 19.23 16.09 -10.31
CA VAL A 368 18.90 15.10 -11.33
C VAL A 368 17.46 14.62 -11.20
N LEU A 369 17.02 14.34 -9.98
CA LEU A 369 15.65 13.91 -9.71
C LEU A 369 14.62 15.00 -9.99
N ALA A 370 14.94 16.27 -9.71
CA ALA A 370 14.11 17.41 -10.05
C ALA A 370 13.93 17.52 -11.57
N ALA A 371 15.03 17.45 -12.33
CA ALA A 371 15.00 17.48 -13.78
C ALA A 371 14.14 16.34 -14.37
N ALA A 372 14.33 15.11 -13.91
CA ALA A 372 13.56 13.96 -14.38
C ALA A 372 12.06 14.08 -14.08
N ARG A 373 11.68 14.76 -13.00
CA ARG A 373 10.26 15.01 -12.64
C ARG A 373 9.63 16.12 -13.48
N THR A 374 10.43 17.11 -13.87
CA THR A 374 9.95 18.31 -14.58
C THR A 374 9.66 18.02 -16.04
N ALA A 375 10.44 17.14 -16.69
CA ALA A 375 10.27 16.77 -18.09
C ALA A 375 10.24 15.25 -18.27
N PRO A 376 9.28 14.53 -17.68
CA PRO A 376 9.27 13.06 -17.66
C PRO A 376 9.17 12.44 -19.06
N ASP A 377 8.44 13.07 -19.97
CA ASP A 377 8.25 12.54 -21.33
C ASP A 377 9.54 12.62 -22.17
N VAL A 378 10.35 13.67 -21.95
CA VAL A 378 11.61 13.90 -22.67
C VAL A 378 12.77 13.10 -22.08
N LEU A 379 12.72 12.83 -20.76
CA LEU A 379 13.81 12.19 -20.01
C LEU A 379 13.52 10.72 -19.65
N ARG A 380 12.46 10.13 -20.22
CA ARG A 380 11.98 8.79 -19.88
C ARG A 380 13.00 7.67 -20.08
N LEU A 381 13.84 7.80 -21.10
CA LEU A 381 14.85 6.80 -21.47
C LEU A 381 16.25 7.13 -20.96
N THR A 382 16.40 8.23 -20.20
CA THR A 382 17.70 8.68 -19.69
C THR A 382 18.05 8.03 -18.35
N ARG A 383 19.34 7.86 -18.10
CA ARG A 383 19.89 7.34 -16.85
C ARG A 383 20.51 8.48 -16.04
N ALA A 384 20.11 8.62 -14.78
CA ALA A 384 20.69 9.55 -13.83
C ALA A 384 22.13 9.16 -13.46
N ALA A 385 23.06 10.10 -13.48
CA ALA A 385 24.43 9.94 -13.02
C ALA A 385 24.86 11.14 -12.18
N VAL A 386 25.58 10.91 -11.12
CA VAL A 386 26.29 11.93 -10.34
C VAL A 386 27.77 11.59 -10.37
N GLU A 387 28.55 12.42 -11.08
CA GLU A 387 29.97 12.21 -11.26
C GLU A 387 30.74 13.10 -10.30
N GLN A 388 31.69 12.49 -9.56
CA GLN A 388 32.59 13.20 -8.68
C GLN A 388 33.81 13.62 -9.48
N GLN A 389 34.14 14.91 -9.45
CA GLN A 389 35.35 15.44 -10.07
C GLN A 389 36.17 16.26 -9.07
N ALA A 390 37.48 16.03 -9.03
CA ALA A 390 38.39 16.88 -8.28
C ALA A 390 38.50 18.25 -8.96
N SER A 391 38.36 19.32 -8.20
CA SER A 391 38.57 20.70 -8.63
C SER A 391 39.68 21.32 -7.76
N GLY A 392 40.40 22.29 -8.28
CA GLY A 392 41.50 22.94 -7.54
C GLY A 392 41.12 23.53 -6.17
N THR A 393 39.80 23.68 -5.89
CA THR A 393 39.23 24.17 -4.62
C THR A 393 38.47 23.13 -3.82
N GLY A 394 38.46 21.84 -4.24
CA GLY A 394 37.73 20.77 -3.57
C GLY A 394 37.09 19.76 -4.51
N VAL A 395 36.06 19.05 -4.04
CA VAL A 395 35.32 18.06 -4.79
C VAL A 395 34.01 18.68 -5.31
N VAL A 396 33.75 18.50 -6.61
CA VAL A 396 32.51 18.94 -7.26
C VAL A 396 31.74 17.71 -7.76
N TYR A 397 30.45 17.67 -7.50
CA TYR A 397 29.52 16.63 -7.96
C TYR A 397 28.68 17.15 -9.14
N ARG A 398 28.91 16.59 -10.33
CA ARG A 398 28.19 16.95 -11.55
C ARG A 398 26.93 16.09 -11.67
N ALA A 399 25.77 16.72 -11.74
CA ALA A 399 24.47 16.07 -11.90
C ALA A 399 24.15 15.93 -13.39
N ARG A 400 24.15 14.72 -13.94
CA ARG A 400 23.98 14.42 -15.35
C ARG A 400 22.85 13.44 -15.63
N LEU A 401 22.26 13.54 -16.82
CA LEU A 401 21.33 12.57 -17.39
C LEU A 401 21.92 12.06 -18.70
N LEU A 402 22.14 10.75 -18.78
CA LEU A 402 22.82 10.04 -19.86
C LEU A 402 21.82 9.32 -20.74
N GLY A 403 22.14 9.01 -22.00
CA GLY A 403 21.31 8.18 -22.88
C GLY A 403 20.59 8.98 -23.95
N PHE A 404 21.20 10.02 -24.50
CA PHE A 404 20.71 10.75 -25.66
C PHE A 404 21.38 10.25 -26.93
N ASP A 405 20.61 10.10 -28.00
CA ASP A 405 21.09 9.56 -29.29
C ASP A 405 21.97 10.57 -30.07
N GLY A 406 22.00 11.82 -29.63
CA GLY A 406 22.85 12.87 -30.24
C GLY A 406 22.72 14.24 -29.57
N GLU A 407 23.52 15.19 -30.07
CA GLU A 407 23.53 16.56 -29.60
C GLU A 407 22.17 17.25 -29.72
N ASN A 408 21.45 17.00 -30.82
CA ASN A 408 20.16 17.65 -31.06
C ASN A 408 19.11 17.21 -30.03
N GLU A 409 19.10 15.95 -29.64
CA GLU A 409 18.20 15.43 -28.63
C GLU A 409 18.55 15.97 -27.22
N ALA A 410 19.83 16.00 -26.88
CA ALA A 410 20.32 16.61 -25.64
C ALA A 410 19.99 18.12 -25.56
N ARG A 411 20.12 18.87 -26.68
CA ARG A 411 19.71 20.26 -26.77
C ARG A 411 18.20 20.45 -26.61
N ALA A 412 17.39 19.61 -27.24
CA ALA A 412 15.93 19.64 -27.11
C ALA A 412 15.48 19.36 -25.67
N ALA A 413 16.09 18.38 -25.01
CA ALA A 413 15.84 18.06 -23.58
C ALA A 413 16.21 19.28 -22.69
N CYS A 414 17.36 19.89 -22.90
CA CYS A 414 17.75 21.09 -22.17
C CYS A 414 16.80 22.27 -22.45
N ALA A 415 16.30 22.43 -23.66
CA ALA A 415 15.32 23.48 -23.98
C ALA A 415 13.99 23.28 -23.23
N ALA A 416 13.55 22.01 -23.04
CA ALA A 416 12.37 21.67 -22.24
C ALA A 416 12.58 22.01 -20.75
N LEU A 417 13.73 21.65 -20.19
CA LEU A 417 14.05 21.92 -18.78
C LEU A 417 14.19 23.43 -18.49
N ARG A 418 14.78 24.18 -19.40
CA ARG A 418 14.92 25.63 -19.25
C ARG A 418 13.59 26.37 -19.27
N ARG A 419 12.57 25.88 -20.00
CA ARG A 419 11.21 26.45 -19.98
C ARG A 419 10.58 26.35 -18.60
N GLU A 420 11.00 25.34 -17.80
CA GLU A 420 10.56 25.13 -16.44
C GLU A 420 11.56 25.71 -15.40
N ASN A 421 12.39 26.66 -15.81
CA ASN A 421 13.39 27.35 -14.98
C ASN A 421 14.46 26.44 -14.37
N LEU A 422 14.77 25.29 -14.99
CA LEU A 422 15.87 24.42 -14.57
C LEU A 422 17.12 24.68 -15.44
N ALA A 423 18.26 24.85 -14.76
CA ALA A 423 19.55 24.96 -15.44
C ALA A 423 19.87 23.65 -16.18
N CYS A 424 20.31 23.76 -17.45
CA CYS A 424 20.67 22.61 -18.24
C CYS A 424 21.66 22.98 -19.34
N ILE A 425 22.71 22.18 -19.50
CA ILE A 425 23.65 22.24 -20.60
C ILE A 425 23.83 20.87 -21.24
N PRO A 426 23.79 20.75 -22.58
CA PRO A 426 24.19 19.53 -23.25
C PRO A 426 25.70 19.36 -23.14
N VAL A 427 26.14 18.12 -22.87
CA VAL A 427 27.57 17.78 -22.71
C VAL A 427 27.88 16.50 -23.48
N ASN A 428 29.07 16.43 -24.07
CA ASN A 428 29.56 15.17 -24.62
C ASN A 428 30.16 14.34 -23.46
N SER A 429 29.71 13.10 -23.26
CA SER A 429 30.20 12.25 -22.18
C SER A 429 31.67 11.77 -22.43
N GLY A 430 32.21 12.01 -23.62
CA GLY A 430 33.62 11.79 -23.94
C GLY A 430 34.55 12.92 -23.51
N ASP A 431 34.05 14.11 -23.23
CA ASP A 431 34.80 15.26 -22.73
C ASP A 431 34.92 15.19 -21.20
N ALA A 432 35.68 14.22 -20.70
CA ALA A 432 36.22 14.22 -19.35
C ALA A 432 37.46 15.07 -19.32
N GLY A 433 37.26 16.41 -19.28
CA GLY A 433 38.30 17.38 -19.06
C GLY A 433 38.13 18.07 -17.70
#